data_80f1fa0703db7e7b4df4fecb67f75d7b
#
_entry.id   80f1fa0703db7e7b4df4fecb67f75d7b
#
_cell.length_a   1.000
_cell.length_b   1.000
_cell.length_c   1.000
_cell.angle_alpha   90.00
_cell.angle_beta   90.00
_cell.angle_gamma   90.00
#
_symmetry.space_group_name_H-M   'P 1'
#
loop_
_entity.id
_entity.type
_entity.pdbx_description
1 polymer ?
#
loop_
_entity_poly.entity_id
_entity_poly.type
_entity_poly.pdbx_seq_one_letter_code
_entity_poly.pdbx_strand_id
1 'polypeptide(L)'
;MSENESESDKLIITEQIKESLIQNKISNNFNNSLNKFYLCFLILIIFILTFSKINEDKKESFEELAEKLNKEFNISLGSILEKKLESFHAQYEKNLEEKIKNYFSKFEKNKYTKVCMCVIGKKENYYAKEWVDYYKALGYNHIFIYDNNDPNDERFEEVLSKEISEGFVSIIDYRGYRGKKHAPQNEAYFDCYEKHSKEYDWLSFYDFDEFLVIKGNKTIQEFLNEEKFTECMNIKINWIVYSDNGHIYYENKPVLERFTTPLPKDSENKHIKSMVRGHLKENYWKQLKNPHSSINNYITCIPTGQRTDSNSPFHTPPNHEYAYIQHHVTKSLEEFIDKSSRGCAIFEVTLNTEFWIKRFNYYFGRNKKTKEKLDYIKKRFNIDYK
;
A
#
# COMPACT_ATOMS: atom_id res chain seq x y z
N MET A 1 -16.16 7.01 -7.94
CA MET A 1 -15.38 6.30 -6.92
C MET A 1 -15.81 4.89 -7.00
N SER A 2 -15.06 4.14 -7.71
CA SER A 2 -15.58 2.93 -8.34
C SER A 2 -14.41 2.10 -8.79
N GLU A 3 -14.63 0.82 -8.65
CA GLU A 3 -14.36 -0.12 -9.73
C GLU A 3 -12.90 -0.35 -10.06
N ASN A 4 -12.31 -1.26 -9.30
CA ASN A 4 -11.46 -2.29 -9.89
C ASN A 4 -11.41 -3.47 -8.92
N GLU A 5 -12.49 -4.25 -8.87
CA GLU A 5 -12.38 -5.65 -8.47
C GLU A 5 -11.52 -6.33 -9.55
N SER A 6 -10.38 -6.88 -9.13
CA SER A 6 -9.44 -7.51 -10.04
C SER A 6 -10.07 -8.74 -10.72
N GLU A 7 -9.59 -9.11 -11.91
CA GLU A 7 -10.01 -10.35 -12.59
C GLU A 7 -9.87 -11.59 -11.70
N SER A 8 -8.92 -11.57 -10.73
CA SER A 8 -8.73 -12.62 -9.73
C SER A 8 -9.90 -12.72 -8.75
N ASP A 9 -10.52 -11.60 -8.33
CA ASP A 9 -11.68 -11.64 -7.43
C ASP A 9 -12.92 -12.17 -8.12
N LYS A 10 -13.07 -11.88 -9.41
CA LYS A 10 -14.14 -12.44 -10.26
C LYS A 10 -13.98 -13.94 -10.48
N LEU A 11 -12.72 -14.42 -10.62
CA LEU A 11 -12.42 -15.86 -10.74
C LEU A 11 -12.73 -16.61 -9.43
N ILE A 12 -12.37 -16.03 -8.27
CA ILE A 12 -12.63 -16.61 -6.95
C ILE A 12 -14.13 -16.70 -6.66
N ILE A 13 -14.90 -15.66 -6.99
CA ILE A 13 -16.36 -15.66 -6.82
C ILE A 13 -16.99 -16.72 -7.74
N THR A 14 -16.50 -16.85 -8.97
CA THR A 14 -17.00 -17.85 -9.93
C THR A 14 -16.69 -19.28 -9.48
N GLU A 15 -15.50 -19.51 -8.93
CA GLU A 15 -15.09 -20.82 -8.38
C GLU A 15 -15.90 -21.18 -7.12
N GLN A 16 -16.11 -20.25 -6.20
CA GLN A 16 -16.94 -20.44 -5.00
C GLN A 16 -18.42 -20.69 -5.33
N ILE A 17 -18.95 -20.07 -6.37
CA ILE A 17 -20.31 -20.35 -6.86
C ILE A 17 -20.38 -21.73 -7.50
N LYS A 18 -19.38 -22.17 -8.25
CA LYS A 18 -19.29 -23.54 -8.78
C LYS A 18 -19.22 -24.58 -7.67
N GLU A 19 -18.35 -24.37 -6.67
CA GLU A 19 -18.25 -25.31 -5.54
C GLU A 19 -19.54 -25.36 -4.71
N SER A 20 -20.20 -24.24 -4.47
CA SER A 20 -21.49 -24.18 -3.77
C SER A 20 -22.60 -24.90 -4.55
N LEU A 21 -22.61 -24.80 -5.89
CA LEU A 21 -23.57 -25.52 -6.75
C LEU A 21 -23.27 -27.02 -6.82
N ILE A 22 -22.01 -27.44 -6.76
CA ILE A 22 -21.58 -28.85 -6.76
C ILE A 22 -21.81 -29.49 -5.38
N GLN A 23 -21.53 -28.78 -4.28
CA GLN A 23 -21.71 -29.31 -2.92
C GLN A 23 -23.16 -29.40 -2.46
N ASN A 24 -24.07 -28.60 -3.01
CA ASN A 24 -25.49 -28.61 -2.63
C ASN A 24 -26.31 -29.65 -3.39
N LYS A 25 -25.90 -30.92 -3.46
CA LYS A 25 -26.75 -32.10 -3.82
C LYS A 25 -27.91 -31.83 -4.83
N ILE A 26 -27.76 -30.88 -5.71
CA ILE A 26 -28.77 -30.61 -6.76
C ILE A 26 -28.74 -31.72 -7.84
N SER A 27 -27.66 -32.52 -7.88
CA SER A 27 -27.47 -33.55 -8.88
C SER A 27 -28.41 -34.76 -8.73
N ASN A 28 -28.99 -35.01 -7.56
CA ASN A 28 -29.73 -36.27 -7.31
C ASN A 28 -31.26 -36.20 -7.46
N ASN A 29 -31.86 -35.04 -7.70
CA ASN A 29 -33.33 -34.92 -7.84
C ASN A 29 -33.84 -34.43 -9.22
N PHE A 30 -32.98 -34.27 -10.20
CA PHE A 30 -33.37 -33.77 -11.50
C PHE A 30 -33.31 -34.86 -12.59
N ASN A 31 -34.30 -35.76 -12.56
CA ASN A 31 -34.43 -36.80 -13.59
C ASN A 31 -35.31 -36.40 -14.78
N ASN A 32 -35.70 -35.13 -14.94
CA ASN A 32 -36.57 -34.66 -16.02
C ASN A 32 -35.80 -33.69 -16.93
N SER A 33 -35.81 -33.95 -18.22
CA SER A 33 -35.09 -33.13 -19.23
C SER A 33 -35.52 -31.64 -19.23
N LEU A 34 -36.77 -31.37 -18.85
CA LEU A 34 -37.31 -30.01 -18.70
C LEU A 34 -36.58 -29.24 -17.57
N ASN A 35 -36.35 -29.90 -16.45
CA ASN A 35 -35.68 -29.29 -15.29
C ASN A 35 -34.19 -29.01 -15.54
N LYS A 36 -33.52 -29.83 -16.34
CA LYS A 36 -32.14 -29.58 -16.77
C LYS A 36 -32.04 -28.37 -17.69
N PHE A 37 -33.01 -28.20 -18.56
CA PHE A 37 -33.10 -27.05 -19.49
C PHE A 37 -33.30 -25.76 -18.66
N TYR A 38 -34.22 -25.76 -17.69
CA TYR A 38 -34.45 -24.62 -16.78
C TYR A 38 -33.22 -24.27 -15.95
N LEU A 39 -32.47 -25.25 -15.48
CA LEU A 39 -31.25 -25.04 -14.72
C LEU A 39 -30.14 -24.40 -15.58
N CYS A 40 -29.96 -24.91 -16.82
CA CYS A 40 -29.01 -24.34 -17.78
C CYS A 40 -29.39 -22.91 -18.18
N PHE A 41 -30.68 -22.62 -18.31
CA PHE A 41 -31.20 -21.31 -18.64
C PHE A 41 -31.02 -20.33 -17.47
N LEU A 42 -31.24 -20.75 -16.23
CA LEU A 42 -30.99 -19.97 -15.00
C LEU A 42 -29.51 -19.65 -14.84
N ILE A 43 -28.64 -20.60 -15.11
CA ILE A 43 -27.18 -20.42 -15.08
C ILE A 43 -26.76 -19.40 -16.16
N LEU A 44 -27.35 -19.47 -17.35
CA LEU A 44 -27.09 -18.52 -18.42
C LEU A 44 -27.55 -17.10 -18.05
N ILE A 45 -28.71 -16.97 -17.42
CA ILE A 45 -29.23 -15.67 -16.93
C ILE A 45 -28.34 -15.11 -15.82
N ILE A 46 -27.93 -15.93 -14.87
CA ILE A 46 -26.99 -15.50 -13.79
C ILE A 46 -25.65 -15.08 -14.41
N PHE A 47 -25.18 -15.80 -15.43
CA PHE A 47 -23.95 -15.46 -16.14
C PHE A 47 -24.08 -14.13 -16.89
N ILE A 48 -25.22 -13.89 -17.56
CA ILE A 48 -25.51 -12.64 -18.26
C ILE A 48 -25.66 -11.48 -17.27
N LEU A 49 -26.31 -11.68 -16.11
CA LEU A 49 -26.50 -10.65 -15.10
C LEU A 49 -25.20 -10.29 -14.34
N THR A 50 -24.32 -11.26 -14.13
CA THR A 50 -22.98 -11.01 -13.56
C THR A 50 -22.06 -10.30 -14.56
N PHE A 51 -22.23 -10.54 -15.87
CA PHE A 51 -21.47 -9.85 -16.91
C PHE A 51 -22.08 -8.49 -17.32
N SER A 52 -23.41 -8.28 -17.15
CA SER A 52 -24.10 -7.06 -17.57
C SER A 52 -24.00 -5.87 -16.58
N LYS A 53 -23.40 -6.06 -15.42
CA LYS A 53 -23.01 -4.94 -14.55
C LYS A 53 -21.94 -4.02 -15.19
N ILE A 54 -21.51 -4.34 -16.43
CA ILE A 54 -20.41 -3.65 -17.12
C ILE A 54 -20.89 -2.64 -18.17
N ASN A 55 -22.17 -2.65 -18.61
CA ASN A 55 -22.66 -1.69 -19.62
C ASN A 55 -24.18 -1.47 -19.50
N GLU A 56 -24.61 -0.23 -19.28
CA GLU A 56 -26.02 0.20 -19.25
C GLU A 56 -26.75 -0.08 -20.57
N ASP A 57 -26.04 -0.09 -21.69
CA ASP A 57 -26.60 -0.40 -23.06
C ASP A 57 -27.13 -1.83 -23.22
N LYS A 58 -26.88 -2.73 -22.27
CA LYS A 58 -27.35 -4.13 -22.32
C LYS A 58 -28.60 -4.41 -21.48
N LYS A 59 -29.04 -3.45 -20.68
CA LYS A 59 -30.25 -3.59 -19.86
C LYS A 59 -31.50 -3.59 -20.73
N GLU A 60 -31.53 -2.72 -21.72
CA GLU A 60 -32.62 -2.60 -22.71
C GLU A 60 -32.79 -3.89 -23.53
N SER A 61 -31.69 -4.52 -23.95
CA SER A 61 -31.66 -5.80 -24.67
C SER A 61 -32.20 -6.99 -23.85
N PHE A 62 -32.15 -6.90 -22.53
CA PHE A 62 -32.62 -7.96 -21.64
C PHE A 62 -34.12 -7.86 -21.36
N GLU A 63 -34.67 -6.67 -21.24
CA GLU A 63 -36.11 -6.43 -21.11
C GLU A 63 -36.83 -6.85 -22.39
N GLU A 64 -36.27 -6.56 -23.55
CA GLU A 64 -36.76 -6.98 -24.85
C GLU A 64 -36.77 -8.51 -25.02
N LEU A 65 -35.71 -9.21 -24.52
CA LEU A 65 -35.63 -10.66 -24.54
C LEU A 65 -36.62 -11.32 -23.56
N ALA A 66 -36.81 -10.74 -22.39
CA ALA A 66 -37.78 -11.21 -21.40
C ALA A 66 -39.24 -11.06 -21.90
N GLU A 67 -39.52 -9.96 -22.59
CA GLU A 67 -40.83 -9.71 -23.21
C GLU A 67 -41.10 -10.68 -24.35
N LYS A 68 -40.09 -11.00 -25.16
CA LYS A 68 -40.18 -11.98 -26.27
C LYS A 68 -40.41 -13.40 -25.75
N LEU A 69 -39.73 -13.80 -24.67
CA LEU A 69 -39.92 -15.09 -24.02
C LEU A 69 -41.29 -15.23 -23.34
N ASN A 70 -41.81 -14.17 -22.72
CA ASN A 70 -43.15 -14.14 -22.17
C ASN A 70 -44.22 -14.31 -23.25
N LYS A 71 -44.00 -13.76 -24.44
CA LYS A 71 -44.93 -13.81 -25.56
C LYS A 71 -44.95 -15.18 -26.25
N GLU A 72 -43.81 -15.87 -26.34
CA GLU A 72 -43.69 -17.18 -27.00
C GLU A 72 -44.17 -18.35 -26.11
N PHE A 73 -44.03 -18.27 -24.81
CA PHE A 73 -44.31 -19.41 -23.93
C PHE A 73 -45.59 -19.31 -23.11
N ASN A 74 -46.34 -18.21 -23.21
CA ASN A 74 -47.63 -17.99 -22.52
C ASN A 74 -47.64 -18.41 -21.03
N ILE A 75 -46.49 -18.28 -20.35
CA ILE A 75 -46.29 -18.66 -18.97
C ILE A 75 -45.89 -17.38 -18.21
N SER A 76 -46.41 -17.21 -17.01
CA SER A 76 -45.98 -16.12 -16.09
C SER A 76 -44.55 -16.32 -15.59
N LEU A 77 -43.63 -16.57 -16.52
CA LEU A 77 -42.22 -16.81 -16.24
C LEU A 77 -41.58 -15.56 -15.64
N GLY A 78 -42.03 -14.37 -16.10
CA GLY A 78 -41.57 -13.09 -15.58
C GLY A 78 -41.75 -12.95 -14.08
N SER A 79 -42.94 -13.25 -13.58
CA SER A 79 -43.22 -13.10 -12.13
C SER A 79 -42.49 -14.13 -11.24
N ILE A 80 -42.19 -15.31 -11.80
CA ILE A 80 -41.41 -16.33 -11.08
C ILE A 80 -39.92 -15.97 -11.10
N LEU A 81 -39.42 -15.43 -12.20
CA LEU A 81 -38.05 -14.96 -12.33
C LEU A 81 -37.77 -13.70 -11.47
N GLU A 82 -38.71 -12.73 -11.49
CA GLU A 82 -38.63 -11.55 -10.61
C GLU A 82 -38.59 -11.94 -9.14
N LYS A 83 -39.50 -12.78 -8.65
CA LYS A 83 -39.50 -13.24 -7.25
C LYS A 83 -38.23 -14.00 -6.86
N LYS A 84 -37.68 -14.81 -7.78
CA LYS A 84 -36.42 -15.50 -7.55
C LYS A 84 -35.23 -14.54 -7.59
N LEU A 85 -35.23 -13.55 -8.47
CA LEU A 85 -34.22 -12.51 -8.58
C LEU A 85 -34.24 -11.62 -7.33
N GLU A 86 -35.41 -11.22 -6.87
CA GLU A 86 -35.58 -10.47 -5.62
C GLU A 86 -35.10 -11.26 -4.40
N SER A 87 -35.42 -12.55 -4.33
CA SER A 87 -34.95 -13.40 -3.23
C SER A 87 -33.45 -13.62 -3.28
N PHE A 88 -32.86 -13.73 -4.46
CA PHE A 88 -31.41 -13.85 -4.64
C PHE A 88 -30.70 -12.55 -4.33
N HIS A 89 -31.28 -11.42 -4.73
CA HIS A 89 -30.75 -10.08 -4.42
C HIS A 89 -30.79 -9.82 -2.92
N ALA A 90 -31.90 -10.11 -2.26
CA ALA A 90 -32.05 -9.98 -0.81
C ALA A 90 -31.07 -10.90 -0.05
N GLN A 91 -30.85 -12.12 -0.55
CA GLN A 91 -29.86 -13.04 0.05
C GLN A 91 -28.42 -12.57 -0.17
N TYR A 92 -28.12 -12.02 -1.35
CA TYR A 92 -26.81 -11.45 -1.66
C TYR A 92 -26.52 -10.22 -0.82
N GLU A 93 -27.48 -9.30 -0.69
CA GLU A 93 -27.38 -8.12 0.18
C GLU A 93 -27.16 -8.52 1.64
N LYS A 94 -27.95 -9.47 2.15
CA LYS A 94 -27.80 -9.99 3.51
C LYS A 94 -26.40 -10.61 3.74
N ASN A 95 -25.91 -11.41 2.78
CA ASN A 95 -24.56 -11.99 2.85
C ASN A 95 -23.47 -10.93 2.75
N LEU A 96 -23.70 -9.87 1.96
CA LEU A 96 -22.78 -8.74 1.84
C LEU A 96 -22.77 -7.92 3.13
N GLU A 97 -23.94 -7.63 3.69
CA GLU A 97 -24.07 -6.94 5.01
C GLU A 97 -23.40 -7.75 6.11
N GLU A 98 -23.57 -9.07 6.14
CA GLU A 98 -22.93 -9.95 7.12
C GLU A 98 -21.40 -9.99 6.92
N LYS A 99 -20.91 -10.04 5.69
CA LYS A 99 -19.48 -9.92 5.39
C LYS A 99 -18.92 -8.54 5.78
N ILE A 100 -19.64 -7.49 5.47
CA ILE A 100 -19.30 -6.11 5.86
C ILE A 100 -19.30 -5.99 7.39
N LYS A 101 -20.34 -6.46 8.06
CA LYS A 101 -20.43 -6.47 9.52
C LYS A 101 -19.33 -7.29 10.17
N ASN A 102 -19.00 -8.47 9.62
CA ASN A 102 -17.88 -9.29 10.07
C ASN A 102 -16.53 -8.62 9.79
N TYR A 103 -16.37 -7.92 8.69
CA TYR A 103 -15.21 -7.11 8.40
C TYR A 103 -15.06 -5.98 9.41
N PHE A 104 -16.12 -5.20 9.63
CA PHE A 104 -16.10 -4.12 10.62
C PHE A 104 -16.01 -4.62 12.06
N SER A 105 -16.58 -5.77 12.43
CA SER A 105 -16.40 -6.35 13.76
C SER A 105 -14.98 -6.83 14.01
N LYS A 106 -14.27 -7.29 12.97
CA LYS A 106 -12.82 -7.52 13.03
C LYS A 106 -12.05 -6.21 13.24
N PHE A 107 -12.46 -5.14 12.54
CA PHE A 107 -11.91 -3.81 12.75
C PHE A 107 -12.14 -3.31 14.18
N GLU A 108 -13.33 -3.52 14.75
CA GLU A 108 -13.63 -3.17 16.13
C GLU A 108 -12.84 -4.01 17.13
N LYS A 109 -12.62 -5.29 16.87
CA LYS A 109 -11.81 -6.17 17.71
C LYS A 109 -10.33 -5.78 17.73
N ASN A 110 -9.82 -5.25 16.60
CA ASN A 110 -8.46 -4.76 16.44
C ASN A 110 -8.31 -3.25 16.77
N LYS A 111 -9.36 -2.60 17.24
CA LYS A 111 -9.42 -1.15 17.53
C LYS A 111 -8.50 -0.70 18.67
N TYR A 112 -7.92 -1.65 19.39
CA TYR A 112 -7.08 -1.35 20.54
C TYR A 112 -5.60 -1.14 20.20
N THR A 113 -5.09 -1.71 19.10
CA THR A 113 -3.69 -1.50 18.70
C THR A 113 -3.54 -0.19 17.94
N LYS A 114 -3.00 0.80 18.60
CA LYS A 114 -2.74 2.12 18.00
C LYS A 114 -1.39 2.14 17.33
N VAL A 115 -1.36 2.51 16.07
CA VAL A 115 -0.14 2.59 15.26
C VAL A 115 0.00 3.99 14.67
N CYS A 116 1.15 4.63 14.85
CA CYS A 116 1.45 5.88 14.16
C CYS A 116 2.67 5.77 13.25
N MET A 117 2.77 6.75 12.37
CA MET A 117 3.90 6.95 11.48
C MET A 117 4.63 8.22 11.86
N CYS A 118 5.96 8.15 11.90
CA CYS A 118 6.84 9.30 12.00
C CYS A 118 7.62 9.43 10.69
N VAL A 119 7.49 10.55 10.02
CA VAL A 119 8.17 10.81 8.75
C VAL A 119 8.73 12.23 8.73
N ILE A 120 9.90 12.41 8.13
CA ILE A 120 10.46 13.73 7.81
C ILE A 120 10.47 13.92 6.30
N GLY A 121 10.05 15.09 5.84
CA GLY A 121 9.94 15.38 4.41
C GLY A 121 10.52 16.74 4.04
N LYS A 122 11.07 16.80 2.83
CA LYS A 122 11.50 18.03 2.17
C LYS A 122 11.19 17.92 0.69
N LYS A 123 10.37 18.82 0.14
CA LYS A 123 9.92 18.82 -1.28
C LYS A 123 9.26 17.48 -1.66
N GLU A 124 8.25 17.08 -0.87
CA GLU A 124 7.51 15.83 -1.08
C GLU A 124 6.02 16.07 -1.37
N ASN A 125 5.56 17.32 -1.60
CA ASN A 125 4.13 17.62 -1.83
C ASN A 125 3.53 16.82 -2.99
N TYR A 126 4.30 16.53 -4.04
CA TYR A 126 3.84 15.70 -5.16
C TYR A 126 3.42 14.28 -4.76
N TYR A 127 3.97 13.78 -3.64
CA TYR A 127 3.78 12.38 -3.21
C TYR A 127 2.99 12.26 -1.91
N ALA A 128 2.95 13.33 -1.12
CA ALA A 128 2.46 13.32 0.25
C ALA A 128 1.01 12.83 0.34
N LYS A 129 0.14 13.27 -0.59
CA LYS A 129 -1.28 12.90 -0.58
C LYS A 129 -1.48 11.40 -0.83
N GLU A 130 -0.85 10.83 -1.88
CA GLU A 130 -0.90 9.40 -2.18
C GLU A 130 -0.38 8.58 -1.01
N TRP A 131 0.75 8.97 -0.47
CA TRP A 131 1.42 8.26 0.62
C TRP A 131 0.58 8.28 1.91
N VAL A 132 0.00 9.41 2.27
CA VAL A 132 -0.88 9.55 3.45
C VAL A 132 -2.16 8.73 3.28
N ASP A 133 -2.79 8.79 2.10
CA ASP A 133 -3.99 7.99 1.80
C ASP A 133 -3.70 6.49 1.86
N TYR A 134 -2.54 6.06 1.37
CA TYR A 134 -2.10 4.67 1.44
C TYR A 134 -2.02 4.17 2.88
N TYR A 135 -1.34 4.90 3.76
CA TYR A 135 -1.20 4.50 5.15
C TYR A 135 -2.50 4.64 5.95
N LYS A 136 -3.36 5.59 5.59
CA LYS A 136 -4.72 5.68 6.12
C LYS A 136 -5.54 4.43 5.76
N ALA A 137 -5.47 4.00 4.50
CA ALA A 137 -6.13 2.78 4.04
C ALA A 137 -5.54 1.50 4.66
N LEU A 138 -4.23 1.47 4.95
CA LEU A 138 -3.59 0.36 5.64
C LEU A 138 -3.98 0.26 7.13
N GLY A 139 -4.63 1.30 7.68
CA GLY A 139 -5.17 1.31 9.03
C GLY A 139 -4.32 2.03 10.07
N TYR A 140 -3.34 2.84 9.68
CA TYR A 140 -2.63 3.70 10.63
C TYR A 140 -3.59 4.66 11.32
N ASN A 141 -3.35 4.96 12.59
CA ASN A 141 -4.20 5.85 13.38
C ASN A 141 -3.78 7.31 13.26
N HIS A 142 -2.52 7.58 13.00
CA HIS A 142 -2.01 8.95 12.89
C HIS A 142 -0.67 9.00 12.15
N ILE A 143 -0.39 10.12 11.50
CA ILE A 143 0.90 10.42 10.86
C ILE A 143 1.44 11.74 11.38
N PHE A 144 2.66 11.71 11.92
CA PHE A 144 3.43 12.90 12.32
C PHE A 144 4.44 13.21 11.22
N ILE A 145 4.25 14.34 10.53
CA ILE A 145 5.13 14.82 9.46
C ILE A 145 6.01 15.94 10.00
N TYR A 146 7.30 15.71 10.03
CA TYR A 146 8.32 16.71 10.34
C TYR A 146 8.66 17.46 9.06
N ASP A 147 8.11 18.67 8.90
CA ASP A 147 8.31 19.52 7.73
C ASP A 147 9.70 20.12 7.75
N ASN A 148 10.64 19.53 7.01
CA ASN A 148 12.03 20.00 6.88
C ASN A 148 12.27 20.82 5.61
N ASN A 149 11.21 21.38 5.01
CA ASN A 149 11.34 22.32 3.91
C ASN A 149 12.15 23.56 4.30
N ASP A 150 12.68 24.28 3.34
CA ASP A 150 13.26 25.59 3.62
C ASP A 150 12.14 26.60 3.97
N PRO A 151 12.43 27.69 4.71
CA PRO A 151 11.39 28.57 5.25
C PRO A 151 10.41 29.14 4.20
N ASN A 152 10.88 29.36 2.98
CA ASN A 152 10.09 29.94 1.88
C ASN A 152 9.70 28.93 0.80
N ASP A 153 9.86 27.62 1.07
CA ASP A 153 9.55 26.53 0.15
C ASP A 153 8.11 26.02 0.36
N GLU A 154 7.67 25.02 -0.41
CA GLU A 154 6.37 24.39 -0.32
C GLU A 154 5.99 23.98 1.12
N ARG A 155 4.70 23.84 1.39
CA ARG A 155 4.16 23.47 2.70
C ARG A 155 3.25 22.26 2.56
N PHE A 156 3.36 21.30 3.49
CA PHE A 156 2.50 20.12 3.49
C PHE A 156 1.03 20.45 3.69
N GLU A 157 0.70 21.54 4.38
CA GLU A 157 -0.66 22.02 4.57
C GLU A 157 -1.39 22.34 3.25
N GLU A 158 -0.64 22.68 2.19
CA GLU A 158 -1.19 22.98 0.87
C GLU A 158 -1.84 21.75 0.22
N VAL A 159 -1.33 20.55 0.50
CA VAL A 159 -1.77 19.29 -0.11
C VAL A 159 -2.46 18.33 0.87
N LEU A 160 -2.36 18.55 2.19
CA LEU A 160 -2.88 17.68 3.25
C LEU A 160 -3.89 18.38 4.16
N SER A 161 -4.45 19.52 3.75
CA SER A 161 -5.37 20.32 4.57
C SER A 161 -6.56 19.51 5.12
N LYS A 162 -7.10 18.58 4.32
CA LYS A 162 -8.18 17.69 4.71
C LYS A 162 -7.76 16.73 5.82
N GLU A 163 -6.67 16.02 5.65
CA GLU A 163 -6.16 15.01 6.59
C GLU A 163 -5.73 15.64 7.93
N ILE A 164 -5.24 16.88 7.87
CA ILE A 164 -4.92 17.71 9.04
C ILE A 164 -6.23 18.09 9.77
N SER A 165 -7.24 18.59 9.05
CA SER A 165 -8.53 18.96 9.64
C SER A 165 -9.29 17.78 10.25
N GLU A 166 -9.13 16.59 9.69
CA GLU A 166 -9.66 15.33 10.21
C GLU A 166 -8.88 14.80 11.43
N GLY A 167 -7.76 15.42 11.79
CA GLY A 167 -6.89 14.97 12.88
C GLY A 167 -6.09 13.71 12.59
N PHE A 168 -5.98 13.31 11.32
CA PHE A 168 -5.18 12.14 10.91
C PHE A 168 -3.70 12.48 10.70
N VAL A 169 -3.39 13.73 10.33
CA VAL A 169 -2.03 14.23 10.11
C VAL A 169 -1.74 15.39 11.05
N SER A 170 -0.54 15.38 11.65
CA SER A 170 0.04 16.53 12.37
C SER A 170 1.33 16.97 11.69
N ILE A 171 1.45 18.26 11.39
CA ILE A 171 2.68 18.84 10.86
C ILE A 171 3.49 19.41 12.02
N ILE A 172 4.76 18.99 12.11
CA ILE A 172 5.73 19.48 13.09
C ILE A 172 6.73 20.39 12.36
N ASP A 173 6.84 21.61 12.80
CA ASP A 173 7.75 22.60 12.18
C ASP A 173 9.22 22.22 12.42
N TYR A 174 9.88 21.81 11.35
CA TYR A 174 11.32 21.54 11.24
C TYR A 174 11.93 22.33 10.08
N ARG A 175 11.24 23.39 9.63
CA ARG A 175 11.64 24.21 8.45
C ARG A 175 13.00 24.86 8.67
N GLY A 176 13.89 24.63 7.72
CA GLY A 176 15.26 25.11 7.79
C GLY A 176 16.14 24.46 8.87
N TYR A 177 15.62 23.47 9.60
CA TYR A 177 16.38 22.77 10.63
C TYR A 177 17.47 21.88 10.01
N ARG A 178 18.69 21.96 10.53
CA ARG A 178 19.87 21.24 10.01
C ARG A 178 20.43 20.20 10.99
N GLY A 179 19.75 20.01 12.13
CA GLY A 179 20.23 19.17 13.22
C GLY A 179 21.18 19.90 14.18
N LYS A 180 21.20 19.49 15.43
CA LYS A 180 22.12 20.03 16.47
C LYS A 180 23.24 19.06 16.82
N LYS A 181 22.89 17.80 17.05
CA LYS A 181 23.82 16.74 17.46
C LYS A 181 23.87 15.60 16.45
N HIS A 182 22.78 15.38 15.78
CA HIS A 182 22.59 14.30 14.81
C HIS A 182 21.97 14.85 13.53
N ALA A 183 21.87 14.02 12.51
CA ALA A 183 21.16 14.36 11.30
C ALA A 183 19.67 14.70 11.62
N PRO A 184 19.06 15.67 10.93
CA PRO A 184 17.66 16.07 11.15
C PRO A 184 16.68 14.91 11.21
N GLN A 185 16.86 13.90 10.35
CA GLN A 185 16.03 12.70 10.34
C GLN A 185 16.07 11.93 11.65
N ASN A 186 17.26 11.74 12.20
CA ASN A 186 17.41 11.01 13.46
C ASN A 186 16.80 11.79 14.64
N GLU A 187 16.98 13.11 14.66
CA GLU A 187 16.41 13.94 15.71
C GLU A 187 14.88 14.02 15.61
N ALA A 188 14.32 14.07 14.41
CA ALA A 188 12.87 14.03 14.18
C ALA A 188 12.26 12.72 14.67
N TYR A 189 12.86 11.58 14.34
CA TYR A 189 12.36 10.27 14.77
C TYR A 189 12.50 10.06 16.27
N PHE A 190 13.55 10.57 16.83
CA PHE A 190 13.77 10.56 18.27
C PHE A 190 12.71 11.39 19.01
N ASP A 191 12.48 12.62 18.58
CA ASP A 191 11.44 13.52 19.10
C ASP A 191 10.05 12.91 18.98
N CYS A 192 9.73 12.31 17.82
CA CYS A 192 8.46 11.63 17.60
C CYS A 192 8.27 10.47 18.59
N TYR A 193 9.28 9.63 18.75
CA TYR A 193 9.20 8.51 19.69
C TYR A 193 9.04 9.01 21.14
N GLU A 194 9.85 9.99 21.56
CA GLU A 194 9.80 10.56 22.91
C GLU A 194 8.40 11.11 23.24
N LYS A 195 7.80 11.83 22.32
CA LYS A 195 6.51 12.50 22.53
C LYS A 195 5.32 11.53 22.47
N HIS A 196 5.36 10.56 21.57
CA HIS A 196 4.16 9.80 21.17
C HIS A 196 4.20 8.32 21.56
N SER A 197 5.35 7.76 22.00
CA SER A 197 5.45 6.35 22.36
C SER A 197 4.56 5.89 23.53
N LYS A 198 4.03 6.81 24.31
CA LYS A 198 3.07 6.51 25.40
C LYS A 198 1.62 6.47 24.93
N GLU A 199 1.33 6.94 23.71
CA GLU A 199 -0.02 7.03 23.15
C GLU A 199 -0.28 5.93 22.13
N TYR A 200 0.79 5.40 21.51
CA TYR A 200 0.72 4.41 20.44
C TYR A 200 1.45 3.14 20.83
N ASP A 201 0.87 1.99 20.45
CA ASP A 201 1.45 0.67 20.71
C ASP A 201 2.65 0.38 19.80
N TRP A 202 2.64 0.97 18.59
CA TRP A 202 3.71 0.84 17.61
C TRP A 202 3.94 2.15 16.86
N LEU A 203 5.22 2.46 16.60
CA LEU A 203 5.64 3.61 15.81
C LEU A 203 6.50 3.12 14.63
N SER A 204 6.16 3.56 13.42
CA SER A 204 6.91 3.27 12.19
C SER A 204 7.71 4.49 11.74
N PHE A 205 8.87 4.24 11.12
CA PHE A 205 9.80 5.28 10.66
C PHE A 205 10.13 5.06 9.19
N TYR A 206 9.27 5.54 8.28
CA TYR A 206 9.42 5.36 6.85
C TYR A 206 9.58 6.69 6.12
N ASP A 207 10.08 6.64 4.88
CA ASP A 207 10.25 7.80 4.02
C ASP A 207 9.07 7.91 3.03
N PHE A 208 8.85 9.09 2.41
CA PHE A 208 7.72 9.32 1.48
C PHE A 208 7.80 8.52 0.16
N ASP A 209 8.86 7.80 -0.07
CA ASP A 209 9.02 6.89 -1.20
C ASP A 209 9.00 5.40 -0.80
N GLU A 210 8.50 5.11 0.41
CA GLU A 210 8.40 3.78 0.98
C GLU A 210 6.95 3.43 1.29
N PHE A 211 6.50 2.27 0.80
CA PHE A 211 5.14 1.76 0.99
C PHE A 211 5.18 0.37 1.60
N LEU A 212 4.64 0.21 2.81
CA LEU A 212 4.57 -1.06 3.50
C LEU A 212 3.52 -1.97 2.86
N VAL A 213 3.94 -3.11 2.35
CA VAL A 213 3.05 -4.17 1.86
C VAL A 213 2.94 -5.27 2.90
N ILE A 214 1.72 -5.57 3.33
CA ILE A 214 1.40 -6.71 4.20
C ILE A 214 0.64 -7.72 3.35
N LYS A 215 1.19 -8.92 3.22
CA LYS A 215 0.55 -9.97 2.41
C LYS A 215 -0.69 -10.52 3.09
N GLY A 216 -1.66 -10.97 2.30
CA GLY A 216 -2.91 -11.54 2.79
C GLY A 216 -3.98 -10.49 3.11
N ASN A 217 -3.89 -9.29 2.51
CA ASN A 217 -4.88 -8.21 2.65
C ASN A 217 -5.23 -7.86 4.11
N LYS A 218 -4.22 -7.87 4.98
CA LYS A 218 -4.36 -7.53 6.39
C LYS A 218 -4.15 -6.04 6.61
N THR A 219 -4.87 -5.48 7.55
CA THR A 219 -4.56 -4.17 8.12
C THR A 219 -3.29 -4.24 8.96
N ILE A 220 -2.71 -3.08 9.27
CA ILE A 220 -1.53 -3.01 10.13
C ILE A 220 -1.83 -3.56 11.54
N GLN A 221 -3.05 -3.36 12.06
CA GLN A 221 -3.46 -3.90 13.35
C GLN A 221 -3.57 -5.41 13.34
N GLU A 222 -4.18 -5.99 12.29
CA GLU A 222 -4.27 -7.44 12.14
C GLU A 222 -2.88 -8.07 12.07
N PHE A 223 -1.97 -7.45 11.34
CA PHE A 223 -0.58 -7.91 11.25
C PHE A 223 0.15 -7.85 12.60
N LEU A 224 0.08 -6.72 13.30
CA LEU A 224 0.81 -6.51 14.56
C LEU A 224 0.21 -7.29 15.74
N ASN A 225 -1.05 -7.69 15.67
CA ASN A 225 -1.72 -8.50 16.69
C ASN A 225 -1.50 -9.99 16.52
N GLU A 226 -0.72 -10.44 15.53
CA GLU A 226 -0.35 -11.83 15.41
C GLU A 226 0.52 -12.27 16.60
N GLU A 227 0.23 -13.46 17.16
CA GLU A 227 0.90 -14.00 18.34
C GLU A 227 2.43 -14.01 18.22
N LYS A 228 2.95 -14.24 17.03
CA LYS A 228 4.39 -14.23 16.72
C LYS A 228 5.11 -12.92 17.08
N PHE A 229 4.38 -11.81 17.26
CA PHE A 229 4.97 -10.51 17.62
C PHE A 229 4.79 -10.15 19.11
N THR A 230 4.20 -11.00 19.91
CA THR A 230 3.90 -10.69 21.33
C THR A 230 5.13 -10.22 22.09
N GLU A 231 6.27 -10.88 21.90
CA GLU A 231 7.53 -10.52 22.56
C GLU A 231 8.38 -9.51 21.80
N CYS A 232 8.04 -9.22 20.55
CA CYS A 232 8.85 -8.33 19.70
C CYS A 232 8.73 -6.89 20.17
N MET A 233 9.85 -6.23 20.38
CA MET A 233 9.94 -4.80 20.73
C MET A 233 10.25 -3.95 19.49
N ASN A 234 10.78 -4.58 18.46
CA ASN A 234 11.05 -3.98 17.17
C ASN A 234 10.83 -5.02 16.06
N ILE A 235 10.28 -4.59 14.94
CA ILE A 235 10.11 -5.41 13.73
C ILE A 235 10.90 -4.76 12.61
N LYS A 236 11.85 -5.51 12.04
CA LYS A 236 12.65 -5.11 10.87
C LYS A 236 12.00 -5.61 9.60
N ILE A 237 11.67 -4.69 8.70
CA ILE A 237 11.01 -5.01 7.44
C ILE A 237 11.95 -4.67 6.29
N ASN A 238 12.33 -5.68 5.49
CA ASN A 238 13.23 -5.50 4.34
C ASN A 238 12.58 -4.72 3.20
N TRP A 239 13.40 -4.02 2.44
CA TRP A 239 13.01 -3.40 1.19
C TRP A 239 12.84 -4.40 0.04
N ILE A 240 12.00 -4.04 -0.91
CA ILE A 240 12.11 -4.42 -2.31
C ILE A 240 12.22 -3.11 -3.10
N VAL A 241 13.37 -2.90 -3.73
CA VAL A 241 13.59 -1.75 -4.60
C VAL A 241 12.78 -1.91 -5.88
N TYR A 242 12.14 -0.84 -6.31
CA TYR A 242 11.37 -0.80 -7.55
C TYR A 242 12.11 -0.03 -8.64
N SER A 243 11.96 -0.47 -9.87
CA SER A 243 12.55 0.11 -11.07
C SER A 243 11.90 1.44 -11.42
N ASP A 244 12.62 2.27 -12.16
CA ASP A 244 12.09 3.48 -12.79
C ASP A 244 11.14 3.21 -13.97
N ASN A 245 10.90 1.97 -14.32
CA ASN A 245 10.10 1.51 -15.47
C ASN A 245 10.42 2.22 -16.80
N GLY A 246 11.60 2.83 -16.91
CA GLY A 246 12.03 3.59 -18.09
C GLY A 246 11.58 5.05 -18.12
N HIS A 247 10.83 5.51 -17.13
CA HIS A 247 10.37 6.90 -17.06
C HIS A 247 11.53 7.89 -16.94
N ILE A 248 11.54 8.91 -17.81
CA ILE A 248 12.50 10.00 -17.78
C ILE A 248 11.88 11.20 -17.05
N TYR A 249 10.66 11.54 -17.38
CA TYR A 249 9.97 12.73 -16.88
C TYR A 249 8.99 12.38 -15.76
N TYR A 250 8.71 13.37 -14.93
CA TYR A 250 7.60 13.34 -13.99
C TYR A 250 6.27 13.24 -14.74
N GLU A 251 5.38 12.41 -14.25
CA GLU A 251 3.98 12.35 -14.66
C GLU A 251 3.11 12.53 -13.42
N ASN A 252 2.05 13.34 -13.54
CA ASN A 252 1.09 13.53 -12.45
C ASN A 252 0.14 12.33 -12.32
N LYS A 253 0.71 11.21 -11.89
CA LYS A 253 0.04 9.95 -11.60
C LYS A 253 0.64 9.33 -10.33
N PRO A 254 -0.09 8.48 -9.64
CA PRO A 254 0.40 7.79 -8.44
C PRO A 254 1.74 7.06 -8.66
N VAL A 255 2.60 7.12 -7.66
CA VAL A 255 3.90 6.40 -7.65
C VAL A 255 3.69 4.90 -7.85
N LEU A 256 2.71 4.32 -7.14
CA LEU A 256 2.40 2.89 -7.21
C LEU A 256 1.85 2.45 -8.58
N GLU A 257 1.25 3.36 -9.34
CA GLU A 257 0.79 3.09 -10.71
C GLU A 257 1.94 3.15 -11.72
N ARG A 258 2.87 4.12 -11.54
CA ARG A 258 3.96 4.37 -12.50
C ARG A 258 5.11 3.38 -12.36
N PHE A 259 5.45 2.98 -11.15
CA PHE A 259 6.66 2.19 -10.86
C PHE A 259 6.28 0.81 -10.31
N THR A 260 5.91 -0.10 -11.18
CA THR A 260 5.32 -1.40 -10.83
C THR A 260 6.31 -2.58 -10.87
N THR A 261 7.54 -2.38 -11.39
CA THR A 261 8.48 -3.48 -11.59
C THR A 261 9.44 -3.63 -10.41
N PRO A 262 9.30 -4.68 -9.57
CA PRO A 262 10.23 -4.93 -8.48
C PRO A 262 11.59 -5.42 -8.99
N LEU A 263 12.65 -5.12 -8.23
CA LEU A 263 14.02 -5.60 -8.45
C LEU A 263 14.43 -6.56 -7.32
N PRO A 264 13.95 -7.82 -7.31
CA PRO A 264 14.08 -8.74 -6.18
C PRO A 264 15.53 -9.17 -5.91
N LYS A 265 16.43 -9.04 -6.88
CA LYS A 265 17.86 -9.36 -6.76
C LYS A 265 18.74 -8.14 -6.45
N ASP A 266 18.14 -6.97 -6.21
CA ASP A 266 18.90 -5.77 -5.87
C ASP A 266 19.58 -5.93 -4.51
N SER A 267 20.86 -5.52 -4.44
CA SER A 267 21.66 -5.63 -3.22
C SER A 267 21.16 -4.75 -2.08
N GLU A 268 20.38 -3.71 -2.39
CA GLU A 268 19.79 -2.81 -1.39
C GLU A 268 18.59 -3.44 -0.66
N ASN A 269 18.03 -4.53 -1.16
CA ASN A 269 16.91 -5.23 -0.53
C ASN A 269 17.25 -5.80 0.85
N LYS A 270 18.54 -5.90 1.18
CA LYS A 270 19.01 -6.22 2.55
C LYS A 270 18.70 -5.13 3.57
N HIS A 271 18.52 -3.87 3.14
CA HIS A 271 18.15 -2.79 4.03
C HIS A 271 16.80 -3.02 4.67
N ILE A 272 16.63 -2.47 5.86
CA ILE A 272 15.37 -2.57 6.60
C ILE A 272 14.89 -1.19 7.04
N LYS A 273 13.60 -1.11 7.34
CA LYS A 273 13.01 -0.07 8.18
C LYS A 273 12.40 -0.69 9.41
N SER A 274 12.34 0.09 10.48
CA SER A 274 11.90 -0.37 11.79
C SER A 274 10.48 0.05 12.10
N MET A 275 9.75 -0.87 12.75
CA MET A 275 8.57 -0.57 13.55
C MET A 275 8.90 -0.85 15.00
N VAL A 276 8.84 0.16 15.85
CA VAL A 276 9.25 0.07 17.26
C VAL A 276 8.01 0.09 18.15
N ARG A 277 7.97 -0.83 19.13
CA ARG A 277 6.89 -0.86 20.11
C ARG A 277 6.89 0.40 20.96
N GLY A 278 5.72 0.92 21.23
CA GLY A 278 5.52 2.01 22.19
C GLY A 278 5.73 1.57 23.64
N HIS A 279 5.57 2.47 24.57
CA HIS A 279 5.64 2.24 26.02
C HIS A 279 6.96 1.63 26.52
N LEU A 280 8.02 1.65 25.71
CA LEU A 280 9.34 1.17 26.15
C LEU A 280 9.93 2.09 27.23
N LYS A 281 10.71 1.50 28.14
CA LYS A 281 11.41 2.27 29.17
C LYS A 281 12.42 3.24 28.53
N GLU A 282 12.64 4.38 29.18
CA GLU A 282 13.46 5.48 28.67
C GLU A 282 14.88 5.07 28.26
N ASN A 283 15.55 4.22 29.05
CA ASN A 283 16.89 3.73 28.75
C ASN A 283 16.98 2.94 27.44
N TYR A 284 15.84 2.58 26.91
CA TYR A 284 15.75 1.80 25.70
C TYR A 284 15.62 2.68 24.46
N TRP A 285 14.69 3.61 24.41
CA TRP A 285 14.49 4.44 23.21
C TRP A 285 15.58 5.51 23.04
N LYS A 286 16.27 5.92 24.11
CA LYS A 286 17.47 6.78 24.02
C LYS A 286 18.61 6.18 23.19
N GLN A 287 18.53 4.89 22.84
CA GLN A 287 19.48 4.20 21.98
C GLN A 287 19.02 4.10 20.52
N LEU A 288 17.85 4.63 20.18
CA LEU A 288 17.36 4.66 18.79
C LEU A 288 18.29 5.51 17.93
N LYS A 289 19.11 4.86 17.11
CA LYS A 289 20.18 5.55 16.35
C LYS A 289 19.67 6.11 15.03
N ASN A 290 18.83 5.34 14.35
CA ASN A 290 18.24 5.72 13.06
C ASN A 290 17.14 4.69 12.67
N PRO A 291 16.34 4.96 11.61
CA PRO A 291 15.25 4.06 11.20
C PRO A 291 15.71 2.70 10.66
N HIS A 292 17.00 2.54 10.36
CA HIS A 292 17.56 1.31 9.80
C HIS A 292 18.27 0.45 10.87
N SER A 293 18.49 0.97 12.07
CA SER A 293 19.10 0.21 13.16
C SER A 293 18.27 0.34 14.40
N SER A 294 17.81 -0.80 14.85
CA SER A 294 17.08 -0.87 16.10
C SER A 294 18.02 -0.67 17.30
N ILE A 295 17.40 -0.57 18.39
CA ILE A 295 17.96 -0.34 19.70
C ILE A 295 18.72 -1.59 20.17
N ASN A 296 19.91 -1.42 20.76
CA ASN A 296 20.68 -2.50 21.36
C ASN A 296 19.90 -3.19 22.49
N ASN A 297 20.03 -4.51 22.60
CA ASN A 297 19.47 -5.34 23.67
C ASN A 297 17.94 -5.51 23.65
N TYR A 298 17.31 -5.38 22.48
CA TYR A 298 15.87 -5.65 22.31
C TYR A 298 15.57 -6.92 21.59
N ILE A 299 14.41 -7.48 21.89
CA ILE A 299 13.84 -8.54 21.11
C ILE A 299 13.39 -7.95 19.77
N THR A 300 14.24 -8.10 18.78
CA THR A 300 14.00 -7.66 17.41
C THR A 300 13.61 -8.85 16.57
N CYS A 301 12.52 -8.69 15.82
CA CYS A 301 11.97 -9.72 14.94
C CYS A 301 11.98 -9.26 13.48
N ILE A 302 11.84 -10.23 12.57
CA ILE A 302 11.44 -10.00 11.17
C ILE A 302 9.95 -10.35 10.99
N PRO A 303 9.32 -10.08 9.84
CA PRO A 303 7.89 -10.32 9.63
C PRO A 303 7.40 -11.76 9.84
N THR A 304 8.28 -12.76 9.86
CA THR A 304 7.95 -14.14 10.23
C THR A 304 7.76 -14.35 11.74
N GLY A 305 8.13 -13.38 12.58
CA GLY A 305 8.23 -13.52 14.03
C GLY A 305 9.59 -14.04 14.51
N GLN A 306 10.46 -14.47 13.60
CA GLN A 306 11.80 -14.94 13.93
C GLN A 306 12.65 -13.80 14.51
N ARG A 307 13.39 -14.07 15.59
CA ARG A 307 14.33 -13.12 16.20
C ARG A 307 15.54 -12.91 15.28
N THR A 308 16.03 -11.68 15.25
CA THR A 308 17.21 -11.28 14.46
C THR A 308 18.09 -10.31 15.24
N ASP A 309 19.28 -10.01 14.70
CA ASP A 309 20.18 -9.00 15.28
C ASP A 309 19.52 -7.61 15.30
N SER A 310 19.60 -6.96 16.44
CA SER A 310 19.05 -5.63 16.65
C SER A 310 19.91 -4.50 16.07
N ASN A 311 21.23 -4.69 15.94
CA ASN A 311 22.19 -3.60 15.70
C ASN A 311 22.44 -3.29 14.22
N SER A 312 22.19 -4.25 13.33
CA SER A 312 22.46 -4.09 11.90
C SER A 312 21.36 -3.28 11.19
N PRO A 313 21.70 -2.34 10.29
CA PRO A 313 20.73 -1.72 9.39
C PRO A 313 20.26 -2.66 8.28
N PHE A 314 20.72 -3.90 8.31
CA PHE A 314 20.46 -4.93 7.32
C PHE A 314 19.87 -6.17 7.96
N HIS A 315 19.10 -6.92 7.16
CA HIS A 315 18.76 -8.31 7.42
C HIS A 315 19.05 -9.13 6.16
N THR A 316 19.83 -10.20 6.31
CA THR A 316 20.31 -11.05 5.21
C THR A 316 20.14 -12.52 5.58
N PRO A 317 19.58 -13.35 4.68
CA PRO A 317 18.96 -12.96 3.42
C PRO A 317 17.70 -12.10 3.64
N PRO A 318 17.34 -11.19 2.69
CA PRO A 318 16.12 -10.41 2.79
C PRO A 318 14.89 -11.33 2.90
N ASN A 319 13.99 -11.00 3.85
CA ASN A 319 12.74 -11.74 4.03
C ASN A 319 11.55 -10.90 3.56
N HIS A 320 10.80 -11.43 2.60
CA HIS A 320 9.62 -10.80 2.01
C HIS A 320 8.38 -11.70 2.11
N GLU A 321 8.38 -12.66 3.03
CA GLU A 321 7.36 -13.69 3.10
C GLU A 321 6.00 -13.13 3.53
N TYR A 322 5.93 -12.34 4.61
CA TYR A 322 4.69 -11.80 5.17
C TYR A 322 4.53 -10.30 4.94
N ALA A 323 5.63 -9.55 4.95
CA ALA A 323 5.62 -8.12 4.69
C ALA A 323 6.95 -7.66 4.10
N TYR A 324 6.90 -6.57 3.36
CA TYR A 324 8.07 -5.88 2.82
C TYR A 324 7.74 -4.41 2.55
N ILE A 325 8.76 -3.60 2.32
CA ILE A 325 8.60 -2.20 1.93
C ILE A 325 8.94 -2.04 0.46
N GLN A 326 7.98 -1.58 -0.35
CA GLN A 326 8.26 -1.09 -1.70
C GLN A 326 9.04 0.20 -1.60
N HIS A 327 10.27 0.21 -2.10
CA HIS A 327 11.13 1.39 -2.06
C HIS A 327 11.32 1.96 -3.46
N HIS A 328 10.69 3.09 -3.71
CA HIS A 328 10.72 3.81 -4.99
C HIS A 328 11.80 4.88 -4.99
N VAL A 329 13.04 4.49 -4.70
CA VAL A 329 14.18 5.39 -4.48
C VAL A 329 14.51 6.27 -5.67
N THR A 330 14.34 5.75 -6.88
CA THR A 330 14.65 6.46 -8.12
C THR A 330 13.46 7.24 -8.67
N LYS A 331 12.24 6.64 -8.65
CA LYS A 331 11.12 7.13 -9.44
C LYS A 331 11.55 7.39 -10.90
N SER A 332 11.09 8.46 -11.57
CA SER A 332 11.65 8.85 -12.88
C SER A 332 13.05 9.47 -12.73
N LEU A 333 13.76 9.60 -13.84
CA LEU A 333 15.09 10.22 -13.84
C LEU A 333 15.05 11.68 -13.40
N GLU A 334 14.05 12.45 -13.84
CA GLU A 334 13.83 13.84 -13.44
C GLU A 334 13.57 13.95 -11.93
N GLU A 335 12.65 13.14 -11.39
CA GLU A 335 12.34 13.10 -9.96
C GLU A 335 13.55 12.71 -9.11
N PHE A 336 14.38 11.77 -9.62
CA PHE A 336 15.61 11.37 -8.95
C PHE A 336 16.62 12.51 -8.88
N ILE A 337 16.77 13.27 -9.96
CA ILE A 337 17.67 14.41 -10.03
C ILE A 337 17.19 15.50 -9.07
N ASP A 338 15.90 15.82 -9.07
CA ASP A 338 15.31 16.82 -8.18
C ASP A 338 15.43 16.40 -6.72
N LYS A 339 15.12 15.15 -6.38
CA LYS A 339 15.31 14.59 -5.05
C LYS A 339 16.77 14.70 -4.59
N SER A 340 17.69 14.40 -5.47
CA SER A 340 19.11 14.45 -5.13
C SER A 340 19.63 15.88 -5.01
N SER A 341 19.08 16.85 -5.77
CA SER A 341 19.50 18.26 -5.70
C SER A 341 18.96 19.01 -4.48
N ARG A 342 17.85 18.58 -3.88
CA ARG A 342 17.30 19.20 -2.67
C ARG A 342 18.12 18.94 -1.41
N GLY A 343 19.13 18.05 -1.48
CA GLY A 343 19.94 17.60 -0.34
C GLY A 343 19.34 16.39 0.39
N CYS A 344 20.05 15.93 1.39
CA CYS A 344 19.67 14.78 2.21
C CYS A 344 19.53 15.20 3.67
N ALA A 345 18.51 14.70 4.35
CA ALA A 345 18.31 14.95 5.77
C ALA A 345 19.37 14.27 6.69
N ILE A 346 20.28 13.47 6.10
CA ILE A 346 21.33 12.76 6.84
C ILE A 346 22.65 13.52 6.84
N PHE A 347 22.99 14.23 5.74
CA PHE A 347 24.24 14.98 5.65
C PHE A 347 24.13 16.07 4.57
N GLU A 348 24.88 17.16 4.79
CA GLU A 348 25.06 18.18 3.73
C GLU A 348 25.97 17.62 2.64
N VAL A 349 25.47 17.59 1.42
CA VAL A 349 26.21 17.14 0.24
C VAL A 349 26.47 18.32 -0.67
N THR A 350 27.75 18.60 -0.92
CA THR A 350 28.15 19.50 -1.98
C THR A 350 27.95 18.78 -3.31
N LEU A 351 26.92 19.17 -4.07
CA LEU A 351 26.53 18.51 -5.31
C LEU A 351 27.44 18.97 -6.45
N ASN A 352 28.50 18.24 -6.72
CA ASN A 352 29.33 18.44 -7.91
C ASN A 352 29.00 17.38 -8.99
N THR A 353 29.53 17.60 -10.19
CA THR A 353 29.31 16.72 -11.35
C THR A 353 29.73 15.26 -11.06
N GLU A 354 30.84 15.07 -10.34
CA GLU A 354 31.34 13.74 -9.99
C GLU A 354 30.39 12.97 -9.07
N PHE A 355 29.80 13.66 -8.06
CA PHE A 355 28.79 13.09 -7.18
C PHE A 355 27.57 12.61 -7.98
N TRP A 356 27.09 13.42 -8.93
CA TRP A 356 25.96 13.05 -9.78
C TRP A 356 26.23 11.85 -10.64
N ILE A 357 27.41 11.78 -11.27
CA ILE A 357 27.82 10.65 -12.09
C ILE A 357 27.88 9.37 -11.25
N LYS A 358 28.49 9.42 -10.07
CA LYS A 358 28.56 8.27 -9.16
C LYS A 358 27.16 7.83 -8.73
N ARG A 359 26.31 8.76 -8.33
CA ARG A 359 24.95 8.48 -7.87
C ARG A 359 24.08 7.96 -9.00
N PHE A 360 24.17 8.55 -10.18
CA PHE A 360 23.50 8.04 -11.37
C PHE A 360 23.95 6.62 -11.72
N ASN A 361 25.25 6.36 -11.76
CA ASN A 361 25.76 5.03 -12.06
C ASN A 361 25.33 4.00 -11.01
N TYR A 362 25.27 4.39 -9.74
CA TYR A 362 24.84 3.53 -8.65
C TYR A 362 23.36 3.16 -8.79
N TYR A 363 22.47 4.14 -8.88
CA TYR A 363 21.03 3.89 -8.89
C TYR A 363 20.50 3.50 -10.28
N PHE A 364 20.96 4.12 -11.35
CA PHE A 364 20.54 3.81 -12.73
C PHE A 364 21.39 2.75 -13.42
N GLY A 365 22.49 2.33 -12.83
CA GLY A 365 23.17 1.12 -13.25
C GLY A 365 22.32 -0.15 -13.10
N ARG A 366 21.36 -0.12 -12.20
CA ARG A 366 20.35 -1.17 -11.95
C ARG A 366 19.20 -1.14 -12.93
N ASN A 367 18.86 0.05 -13.41
CA ASN A 367 17.83 0.31 -14.40
C ASN A 367 18.46 0.32 -15.81
N LYS A 368 17.66 0.04 -16.82
CA LYS A 368 18.15 0.07 -18.20
C LYS A 368 18.65 1.49 -18.56
N LYS A 369 19.93 1.62 -18.85
CA LYS A 369 20.50 2.84 -19.41
C LYS A 369 20.03 2.95 -20.85
N THR A 370 19.30 3.99 -21.19
CA THR A 370 18.91 4.29 -22.56
C THR A 370 19.63 5.55 -23.06
N LYS A 371 19.70 5.68 -24.37
CA LYS A 371 20.27 6.89 -25.00
C LYS A 371 19.51 8.14 -24.53
N GLU A 372 18.18 8.06 -24.46
CA GLU A 372 17.31 9.15 -24.03
C GLU A 372 17.64 9.62 -22.61
N LYS A 373 17.91 8.70 -21.68
CA LYS A 373 18.31 9.04 -20.30
C LYS A 373 19.66 9.76 -20.27
N LEU A 374 20.61 9.29 -21.07
CA LEU A 374 21.93 9.94 -21.18
C LEU A 374 21.83 11.32 -21.81
N ASP A 375 21.02 11.47 -22.86
CA ASP A 375 20.79 12.74 -23.52
C ASP A 375 20.09 13.76 -22.59
N TYR A 376 19.12 13.28 -21.76
CA TYR A 376 18.50 14.10 -20.73
C TYR A 376 19.52 14.65 -19.71
N ILE A 377 20.42 13.79 -19.22
CA ILE A 377 21.47 14.20 -18.28
C ILE A 377 22.42 15.19 -18.90
N LYS A 378 22.90 14.93 -20.11
CA LYS A 378 23.78 15.86 -20.85
C LYS A 378 23.15 17.25 -20.96
N LYS A 379 21.88 17.29 -21.36
CA LYS A 379 21.13 18.55 -21.50
C LYS A 379 20.92 19.25 -20.14
N ARG A 380 20.53 18.49 -19.10
CA ARG A 380 20.19 19.04 -17.78
C ARG A 380 21.38 19.65 -17.07
N PHE A 381 22.56 19.06 -17.21
CA PHE A 381 23.78 19.46 -16.51
C PHE A 381 24.83 20.12 -17.41
N ASN A 382 24.55 20.27 -18.71
CA ASN A 382 25.48 20.80 -19.71
C ASN A 382 26.85 20.10 -19.66
N ILE A 383 26.83 18.77 -19.59
CA ILE A 383 28.02 17.93 -19.48
C ILE A 383 28.13 16.95 -20.64
N ASP A 384 29.36 16.75 -21.13
CA ASP A 384 29.70 15.65 -22.03
C ASP A 384 29.96 14.38 -21.21
N TYR A 385 28.93 13.56 -21.11
CA TYR A 385 29.01 12.25 -20.46
C TYR A 385 29.50 11.24 -21.50
N LYS A 386 30.74 10.80 -21.40
CA LYS A 386 31.35 9.80 -22.28
C LYS A 386 31.01 8.38 -21.84
#